data_8d7342c0a477980dbd089d92d0cda08f
#
_entry.id   8d7342c0a477980dbd089d92d0cda08f
#
_cell.length_a   1.000
_cell.length_b   1.000
_cell.length_c   1.000
_cell.angle_alpha   90.00
_cell.angle_beta   90.00
_cell.angle_gamma   90.00
#
_symmetry.space_group_name_H-M   'P 1'
#
loop_
_entity.id
_entity.type
_entity.pdbx_description
1 polymer ?
#
loop_
_entity_poly.entity_id
_entity_poly.type
_entity_poly.pdbx_seq_one_letter_code
_entity_poly.pdbx_strand_id
1 'polypeptide(L)'
;NVATNILIDYLGIDNINKTIKNIGCLDTELFSMFKSVEDEVFSETTAYDYYLVWKKLNNNELFNEKITSEIINIIKNQKYHEMVGDGIDNIYKKVNTPIVNYIVTKSGKYQSVRNDGGIVSTIYGNYILTILIKDFKDDYYLSDEYVYSQGRKISNLIFNEYLKLGAKNERSETIGK
;
A
#
# COMPACT_ATOMS: atom_id res chain seq x y z
N ASN A 1 -5.94 -14.11 8.46
CA ASN A 1 -5.93 -13.79 9.91
C ASN A 1 -5.29 -14.90 10.76
N VAL A 2 -5.52 -16.19 10.44
CA VAL A 2 -4.95 -17.31 11.22
C VAL A 2 -3.42 -17.27 11.20
N ALA A 3 -2.80 -17.19 10.03
CA ALA A 3 -1.34 -17.13 9.91
C ALA A 3 -0.77 -15.87 10.61
N THR A 4 -1.47 -14.73 10.50
CA THR A 4 -1.09 -13.50 11.19
C THR A 4 -1.12 -13.67 12.70
N ASN A 5 -2.18 -14.29 13.24
CA ASN A 5 -2.28 -14.56 14.68
C ASN A 5 -1.20 -15.53 15.19
N ILE A 6 -0.83 -16.56 14.42
CA ILE A 6 0.28 -17.45 14.74
C ILE A 6 1.60 -16.66 14.84
N LEU A 7 1.84 -15.72 13.93
CA LEU A 7 3.02 -14.87 13.97
C LEU A 7 2.99 -13.90 15.16
N ILE A 8 1.84 -13.32 15.48
CA ILE A 8 1.68 -12.43 16.64
C ILE A 8 1.95 -13.20 17.93
N ASP A 9 1.41 -14.42 18.06
CA ASP A 9 1.64 -15.28 19.22
C ASP A 9 3.12 -15.63 19.37
N TYR A 10 3.77 -16.00 18.27
CA TYR A 10 5.17 -16.38 18.25
C TYR A 10 6.12 -15.21 18.57
N LEU A 11 5.85 -14.03 18.03
CA LEU A 11 6.72 -12.85 18.19
C LEU A 11 6.42 -12.06 19.48
N GLY A 12 5.18 -12.09 19.95
CA GLY A 12 4.68 -11.29 21.06
C GLY A 12 4.35 -9.84 20.67
N ILE A 13 3.23 -9.33 21.16
CA ILE A 13 2.73 -7.99 20.85
C ILE A 13 3.74 -6.90 21.23
N ASP A 14 4.36 -7.01 22.41
CA ASP A 14 5.35 -6.04 22.90
C ASP A 14 6.57 -5.95 21.96
N ASN A 15 7.08 -7.08 21.47
CA ASN A 15 8.20 -7.10 20.54
C ASN A 15 7.82 -6.52 19.17
N ILE A 16 6.59 -6.79 18.71
CA ILE A 16 6.06 -6.20 17.47
C ILE A 16 5.97 -4.68 17.63
N ASN A 17 5.35 -4.18 18.71
CA ASN A 17 5.22 -2.76 18.96
C ASN A 17 6.57 -2.06 19.14
N LYS A 18 7.52 -2.69 19.83
CA LYS A 18 8.90 -2.20 19.92
C LYS A 18 9.55 -2.06 18.55
N THR A 19 9.34 -3.04 17.67
CA THR A 19 9.86 -3.01 16.29
C THR A 19 9.20 -1.90 15.49
N ILE A 20 7.87 -1.74 15.58
CA ILE A 20 7.10 -0.66 14.95
C ILE A 20 7.70 0.71 15.34
N LYS A 21 7.93 0.96 16.63
CA LYS A 21 8.55 2.22 17.09
C LYS A 21 9.99 2.38 16.61
N ASN A 22 10.78 1.32 16.60
CA ASN A 22 12.18 1.34 16.13
C ASN A 22 12.32 1.69 14.66
N ILE A 23 11.36 1.30 13.82
CA ILE A 23 11.35 1.69 12.41
C ILE A 23 10.80 3.11 12.19
N GLY A 24 10.35 3.79 13.24
CA GLY A 24 9.89 5.18 13.22
C GLY A 24 8.39 5.37 13.04
N CYS A 25 7.58 4.29 13.09
CA CYS A 25 6.13 4.35 13.04
C CYS A 25 5.58 4.68 14.44
N LEU A 26 5.55 5.97 14.79
CA LEU A 26 5.26 6.41 16.15
C LEU A 26 3.77 6.41 16.49
N ASP A 27 2.91 6.50 15.48
CA ASP A 27 1.45 6.53 15.60
C ASP A 27 0.81 5.19 15.19
N THR A 28 1.60 4.11 15.18
CA THR A 28 1.13 2.75 14.90
C THR A 28 1.29 1.86 16.12
N GLU A 29 0.24 1.10 16.44
CA GLU A 29 0.24 0.18 17.57
C GLU A 29 -0.65 -1.04 17.31
N LEU A 30 -0.19 -2.21 17.71
CA LEU A 30 -0.94 -3.46 17.73
C LEU A 30 -1.42 -3.72 19.16
N PHE A 31 -2.74 -3.79 19.36
CA PHE A 31 -3.33 -3.98 20.69
C PHE A 31 -3.63 -5.46 21.00
N SER A 32 -4.06 -6.21 19.99
CA SER A 32 -4.46 -7.60 20.19
C SER A 32 -4.32 -8.41 18.90
N MET A 33 -4.47 -9.73 19.03
CA MET A 33 -4.67 -10.63 17.90
C MET A 33 -6.00 -10.35 17.20
N PHE A 34 -6.10 -10.69 15.93
CA PHE A 34 -7.34 -10.64 15.18
C PHE A 34 -8.35 -11.65 15.74
N LYS A 35 -9.43 -11.18 16.32
CA LYS A 35 -10.56 -11.97 16.79
C LYS A 35 -11.77 -11.71 15.89
N SER A 36 -12.72 -12.61 15.88
CA SER A 36 -14.01 -12.43 15.17
C SER A 36 -15.05 -11.69 16.03
N VAL A 37 -14.62 -10.84 16.94
CA VAL A 37 -15.52 -10.06 17.81
C VAL A 37 -15.77 -8.73 17.12
N GLU A 38 -17.06 -8.40 16.95
CA GLU A 38 -17.48 -7.10 16.46
C GLU A 38 -17.05 -6.03 17.48
N ASP A 39 -16.65 -4.85 16.98
CA ASP A 39 -16.28 -3.67 17.77
C ASP A 39 -14.91 -3.67 18.50
N GLU A 40 -14.06 -4.69 18.36
CA GLU A 40 -12.69 -4.61 18.87
C GLU A 40 -11.75 -3.93 17.89
N VAL A 41 -11.07 -2.89 18.34
CA VAL A 41 -9.93 -2.27 17.60
C VAL A 41 -8.69 -3.12 17.85
N PHE A 42 -8.18 -3.77 16.82
CA PHE A 42 -6.99 -4.64 16.91
C PHE A 42 -5.68 -3.87 16.84
N SER A 43 -5.68 -2.80 16.09
CA SER A 43 -4.52 -1.96 15.84
C SER A 43 -4.95 -0.58 15.33
N GLU A 44 -4.05 0.36 15.44
CA GLU A 44 -4.19 1.67 14.79
C GLU A 44 -2.93 2.03 14.00
N THR A 45 -3.09 2.88 13.01
CA THR A 45 -1.99 3.40 12.19
C THR A 45 -2.40 4.71 11.53
N THR A 46 -1.42 5.41 10.95
CA THR A 46 -1.64 6.59 10.12
C THR A 46 -1.21 6.34 8.68
N ALA A 47 -1.69 7.15 7.74
CA ALA A 47 -1.23 7.09 6.36
C ALA A 47 0.28 7.34 6.25
N TYR A 48 0.83 8.19 7.13
CA TYR A 48 2.28 8.47 7.16
C TYR A 48 3.08 7.26 7.63
N ASP A 49 2.71 6.61 8.72
CA ASP A 49 3.41 5.42 9.21
C ASP A 49 3.34 4.28 8.21
N TYR A 50 2.18 4.10 7.60
CA TYR A 50 2.01 3.10 6.55
C TYR A 50 2.88 3.41 5.31
N TYR A 51 2.94 4.66 4.88
CA TYR A 51 3.89 5.13 3.85
C TYR A 51 5.34 4.87 4.26
N LEU A 52 5.71 5.14 5.52
CA LEU A 52 7.08 4.99 6.01
C LEU A 52 7.58 3.54 5.91
N VAL A 53 6.72 2.56 6.22
CA VAL A 53 7.06 1.13 6.06
C VAL A 53 7.38 0.81 4.59
N TRP A 54 6.53 1.25 3.65
CA TRP A 54 6.75 1.03 2.23
C TRP A 54 7.99 1.74 1.70
N LYS A 55 8.23 2.97 2.16
CA LYS A 55 9.43 3.74 1.82
C LYS A 55 10.69 3.02 2.26
N LYS A 56 10.74 2.59 3.50
CA LYS A 56 11.90 1.88 4.04
C LYS A 56 12.12 0.53 3.37
N LEU A 57 11.04 -0.19 3.03
CA LEU A 57 11.13 -1.42 2.24
C LEU A 57 11.70 -1.14 0.85
N ASN A 58 11.17 -0.14 0.14
CA ASN A 58 11.65 0.26 -1.20
C ASN A 58 13.13 0.64 -1.22
N ASN A 59 13.63 1.22 -0.13
CA ASN A 59 15.01 1.71 0.00
C ASN A 59 15.97 0.67 0.59
N ASN A 60 15.55 -0.56 0.85
CA ASN A 60 16.32 -1.61 1.55
C ASN A 60 16.75 -1.21 2.98
N GLU A 61 15.98 -0.33 3.64
CA GLU A 61 16.27 0.16 5.00
C GLU A 61 15.75 -0.78 6.10
N LEU A 62 14.78 -1.67 5.77
CA LEU A 62 14.26 -2.68 6.71
C LEU A 62 15.05 -3.98 6.66
N PHE A 63 15.47 -4.37 5.46
CA PHE A 63 16.14 -5.62 5.17
C PHE A 63 17.21 -5.41 4.11
N ASN A 64 18.11 -6.38 3.94
CA ASN A 64 19.03 -6.38 2.81
C ASN A 64 18.28 -6.59 1.48
N GLU A 65 18.92 -6.26 0.36
CA GLU A 65 18.33 -6.33 -0.98
C GLU A 65 17.72 -7.70 -1.32
N LYS A 66 18.37 -8.79 -0.91
CA LYS A 66 17.89 -10.14 -1.17
C LYS A 66 16.53 -10.39 -0.51
N ILE A 67 16.42 -10.09 0.78
CA ILE A 67 15.17 -10.27 1.55
C ILE A 67 14.09 -9.32 1.03
N THR A 68 14.43 -8.07 0.75
CA THR A 68 13.49 -7.10 0.15
C THR A 68 12.94 -7.62 -1.17
N SER A 69 13.81 -8.14 -2.06
CA SER A 69 13.39 -8.68 -3.35
C SER A 69 12.47 -9.90 -3.19
N GLU A 70 12.73 -10.78 -2.23
CA GLU A 70 11.85 -11.91 -1.92
C GLU A 70 10.47 -11.45 -1.44
N ILE A 71 10.41 -10.47 -0.53
CA ILE A 71 9.15 -9.87 -0.05
C ILE A 71 8.36 -9.26 -1.21
N ILE A 72 9.00 -8.44 -2.04
CA ILE A 72 8.39 -7.84 -3.22
C ILE A 72 7.84 -8.92 -4.16
N ASN A 73 8.60 -9.98 -4.41
CA ASN A 73 8.15 -11.07 -5.28
C ASN A 73 6.94 -11.82 -4.71
N ILE A 74 6.87 -12.02 -3.40
CA ILE A 74 5.71 -12.63 -2.74
C ILE A 74 4.48 -11.74 -2.93
N ILE A 75 4.60 -10.45 -2.66
CA ILE A 75 3.47 -9.50 -2.74
C ILE A 75 3.01 -9.30 -4.19
N LYS A 76 3.91 -9.28 -5.17
CA LYS A 76 3.58 -9.20 -6.61
C LYS A 76 2.61 -10.30 -7.08
N ASN A 77 2.61 -11.46 -6.42
CA ASN A 77 1.76 -12.59 -6.77
C ASN A 77 0.36 -12.53 -6.15
N GLN A 78 0.02 -11.47 -5.41
CA GLN A 78 -1.34 -11.32 -4.89
C GLN A 78 -2.35 -11.09 -6.01
N LYS A 79 -3.60 -11.53 -5.77
CA LYS A 79 -4.67 -11.49 -6.78
C LYS A 79 -5.51 -10.20 -6.73
N TYR A 80 -5.50 -9.51 -5.61
CA TYR A 80 -6.36 -8.36 -5.34
C TYR A 80 -5.50 -7.11 -5.17
N HIS A 81 -5.78 -6.08 -5.95
CA HIS A 81 -5.03 -4.82 -5.97
C HIS A 81 -5.84 -3.62 -5.49
N GLU A 82 -7.10 -3.85 -5.13
CA GLU A 82 -8.03 -2.91 -4.50
C GLU A 82 -8.02 -1.49 -5.12
N MET A 83 -7.57 -0.49 -4.35
CA MET A 83 -7.63 0.91 -4.76
C MET A 83 -6.41 1.32 -5.59
N VAL A 84 -5.21 1.01 -5.12
CA VAL A 84 -3.98 1.52 -5.75
C VAL A 84 -3.73 0.84 -7.09
N GLY A 85 -3.68 -0.49 -7.10
CA GLY A 85 -3.40 -1.24 -8.31
C GLY A 85 -4.54 -1.19 -9.33
N ASP A 86 -5.79 -1.37 -8.90
CA ASP A 86 -6.95 -1.32 -9.79
C ASP A 86 -7.18 0.05 -10.40
N GLY A 87 -6.79 1.14 -9.70
CA GLY A 87 -6.80 2.48 -10.25
C GLY A 87 -5.85 2.65 -11.44
N ILE A 88 -4.75 1.94 -11.45
CA ILE A 88 -3.72 1.98 -12.51
C ILE A 88 -4.05 1.02 -13.64
N ASP A 89 -4.50 -0.18 -13.35
CA ASP A 89 -4.80 -1.24 -14.33
C ASP A 89 -5.75 -0.78 -15.44
N ASN A 90 -6.70 0.08 -15.14
CA ASN A 90 -7.63 0.61 -16.12
C ASN A 90 -6.97 1.49 -17.20
N ILE A 91 -5.85 2.12 -16.86
CA ILE A 91 -5.05 2.92 -17.82
C ILE A 91 -4.08 2.00 -18.56
N TYR A 92 -3.41 1.11 -17.83
CA TYR A 92 -2.39 0.21 -18.37
C TYR A 92 -2.95 -0.74 -19.44
N LYS A 93 -4.16 -1.28 -19.23
CA LYS A 93 -4.85 -2.12 -20.23
C LYS A 93 -5.22 -1.36 -21.50
N LYS A 94 -5.33 -0.02 -21.45
CA LYS A 94 -5.66 0.83 -22.62
C LYS A 94 -4.44 1.29 -23.40
N VAL A 95 -3.27 1.35 -22.78
CA VAL A 95 -2.04 1.86 -23.38
C VAL A 95 -1.06 0.70 -23.49
N ASN A 96 -0.97 0.06 -24.60
CA ASN A 96 -0.18 -1.15 -24.88
C ASN A 96 1.36 -0.93 -24.74
N THR A 97 1.80 -0.19 -23.74
CA THR A 97 3.20 0.13 -23.43
C THR A 97 3.56 -0.32 -22.02
N PRO A 98 4.71 -0.96 -21.79
CA PRO A 98 5.14 -1.42 -20.48
C PRO A 98 5.66 -0.26 -19.62
N ILE A 99 4.79 0.71 -19.28
CA ILE A 99 5.15 1.85 -18.43
C ILE A 99 5.31 1.39 -16.98
N VAL A 100 4.52 0.43 -16.54
CA VAL A 100 4.56 -0.11 -15.18
C VAL A 100 5.39 -1.37 -15.14
N ASN A 101 6.45 -1.38 -14.34
CA ASN A 101 7.29 -2.55 -14.11
C ASN A 101 6.61 -3.55 -13.18
N TYR A 102 6.08 -3.05 -12.05
CA TYR A 102 5.29 -3.83 -11.10
C TYR A 102 4.48 -2.92 -10.14
N ILE A 103 3.48 -3.52 -9.54
CA ILE A 103 2.69 -2.93 -8.45
C ILE A 103 2.71 -3.94 -7.30
N VAL A 104 3.05 -3.48 -6.11
CA VAL A 104 3.00 -4.26 -4.87
C VAL A 104 2.25 -3.47 -3.83
N THR A 105 1.12 -3.99 -3.39
CA THR A 105 0.24 -3.34 -2.42
C THR A 105 -0.19 -4.31 -1.34
N LYS A 106 -0.62 -3.79 -0.20
CA LYS A 106 -1.31 -4.55 0.83
C LYS A 106 -2.57 -3.81 1.23
N SER A 107 -3.70 -4.42 0.99
CA SER A 107 -5.00 -3.88 1.41
C SER A 107 -5.41 -4.33 2.81
N GLY A 108 -6.32 -3.58 3.41
CA GLY A 108 -6.98 -3.90 4.67
C GLY A 108 -8.46 -3.52 4.63
N LYS A 109 -9.31 -4.46 5.11
CA LYS A 109 -10.75 -4.27 5.20
C LYS A 109 -11.23 -4.68 6.59
N TYR A 110 -11.89 -3.78 7.27
CA TYR A 110 -12.56 -4.05 8.54
C TYR A 110 -13.68 -3.03 8.76
N GLN A 111 -14.89 -3.47 9.11
CA GLN A 111 -16.05 -2.59 9.33
C GLN A 111 -16.08 -1.40 8.35
N SER A 112 -16.15 -0.15 8.88
CA SER A 112 -16.10 1.11 8.12
C SER A 112 -14.67 1.57 7.77
N VAL A 113 -13.71 0.65 7.64
CA VAL A 113 -12.32 0.95 7.27
C VAL A 113 -11.93 0.23 5.99
N ARG A 114 -11.36 0.97 5.04
CA ARG A 114 -10.76 0.43 3.81
C ARG A 114 -9.41 1.09 3.61
N ASN A 115 -8.37 0.29 3.63
CA ASN A 115 -7.00 0.74 3.49
C ASN A 115 -6.34 0.03 2.32
N ASP A 116 -5.52 0.75 1.58
CA ASP A 116 -4.63 0.17 0.57
C ASP A 116 -3.39 1.04 0.46
N GLY A 117 -2.27 0.44 0.10
CA GLY A 117 -1.04 1.17 -0.11
C GLY A 117 0.10 0.28 -0.52
N GLY A 118 1.11 0.89 -1.14
CA GLY A 118 2.25 0.15 -1.64
C GLY A 118 3.15 0.94 -2.57
N ILE A 119 3.94 0.19 -3.33
CA ILE A 119 4.93 0.69 -4.28
C ILE A 119 4.40 0.48 -5.70
N VAL A 120 4.44 1.52 -6.50
CA VAL A 120 4.23 1.48 -7.94
C VAL A 120 5.56 1.76 -8.62
N SER A 121 6.08 0.76 -9.31
CA SER A 121 7.33 0.86 -10.07
C SER A 121 7.05 1.11 -11.54
N THR A 122 7.65 2.15 -12.08
CA THR A 122 7.49 2.56 -13.48
C THR A 122 8.84 2.74 -14.14
N ILE A 123 8.84 2.94 -15.47
CA ILE A 123 10.04 3.32 -16.21
C ILE A 123 10.65 4.66 -15.76
N TYR A 124 9.87 5.53 -15.08
CA TYR A 124 10.32 6.81 -14.54
C TYR A 124 10.76 6.73 -13.07
N GLY A 125 10.83 5.53 -12.50
CA GLY A 125 11.15 5.28 -11.10
C GLY A 125 9.96 4.77 -10.29
N ASN A 126 10.14 4.71 -8.98
CA ASN A 126 9.13 4.23 -8.05
C ASN A 126 8.44 5.39 -7.34
N TYR A 127 7.15 5.25 -7.08
CA TYR A 127 6.46 6.06 -6.09
C TYR A 127 5.67 5.19 -5.11
N ILE A 128 5.34 5.76 -3.98
CA ILE A 128 4.57 5.10 -2.92
C ILE A 128 3.26 5.86 -2.75
N LEU A 129 2.17 5.11 -2.69
CA LEU A 129 0.85 5.66 -2.43
C LEU A 129 0.19 4.87 -1.31
N THR A 130 -0.33 5.57 -0.31
CA THR A 130 -1.14 5.01 0.77
C THR A 130 -2.47 5.74 0.85
N ILE A 131 -3.56 4.98 0.91
CA ILE A 131 -4.94 5.47 0.97
C ILE A 131 -5.63 4.79 2.15
N LEU A 132 -5.99 5.55 3.16
CA LEU A 132 -6.71 5.08 4.34
C LEU A 132 -8.05 5.80 4.40
N ILE A 133 -9.15 5.05 4.40
CA ILE A 133 -10.52 5.56 4.43
C ILE A 133 -11.23 4.95 5.62
N LYS A 134 -11.86 5.79 6.44
CA LYS A 134 -12.63 5.36 7.62
C LYS A 134 -13.94 6.13 7.76
N ASP A 135 -14.78 5.65 8.65
CA ASP A 135 -16.03 6.30 9.08
C ASP A 135 -17.04 6.56 7.95
N PHE A 136 -16.99 5.76 6.88
CA PHE A 136 -18.05 5.80 5.87
C PHE A 136 -19.28 5.02 6.34
N LYS A 137 -20.47 5.49 5.93
CA LYS A 137 -21.74 4.80 6.24
C LYS A 137 -21.80 3.48 5.49
N ASP A 138 -21.89 2.39 6.24
CA ASP A 138 -21.95 1.03 5.70
C ASP A 138 -23.41 0.66 5.35
N ASP A 139 -23.85 1.01 4.16
CA ASP A 139 -25.07 0.47 3.54
C ASP A 139 -24.73 -0.80 2.72
N TYR A 140 -24.14 -1.74 3.38
CA TYR A 140 -23.74 -3.13 3.14
C TYR A 140 -23.16 -3.55 1.77
N TYR A 141 -23.54 -3.00 0.62
CA TYR A 141 -22.98 -3.36 -0.69
C TYR A 141 -22.61 -2.17 -1.58
N LEU A 142 -23.41 -1.14 -1.59
CA LEU A 142 -23.16 0.04 -2.42
C LEU A 142 -22.04 0.93 -1.88
N SER A 143 -21.83 0.91 -0.56
CA SER A 143 -20.80 1.70 0.11
C SER A 143 -19.39 1.18 -0.19
N ASP A 144 -19.18 -0.14 -0.21
CA ASP A 144 -17.88 -0.74 -0.50
C ASP A 144 -17.37 -0.35 -1.89
N GLU A 145 -18.17 -0.61 -2.93
CA GLU A 145 -17.78 -0.27 -4.29
C GLU A 145 -17.61 1.24 -4.49
N TYR A 146 -18.44 2.05 -3.81
CA TYR A 146 -18.25 3.50 -3.84
C TYR A 146 -16.91 3.90 -3.24
N VAL A 147 -16.56 3.41 -2.05
CA VAL A 147 -15.29 3.71 -1.35
C VAL A 147 -14.09 3.26 -2.18
N TYR A 148 -14.10 2.02 -2.68
CA TYR A 148 -13.04 1.54 -3.57
C TYR A 148 -12.95 2.35 -4.86
N SER A 149 -14.08 2.77 -5.44
CA SER A 149 -14.08 3.61 -6.64
C SER A 149 -13.44 4.98 -6.40
N GLN A 150 -13.64 5.59 -5.22
CA GLN A 150 -12.96 6.84 -4.88
C GLN A 150 -11.44 6.64 -4.73
N GLY A 151 -11.02 5.58 -4.05
CA GLY A 151 -9.60 5.23 -3.93
C GLY A 151 -8.96 4.99 -5.30
N ARG A 152 -9.63 4.25 -6.19
CA ARG A 152 -9.18 4.03 -7.58
C ARG A 152 -9.06 5.32 -8.38
N LYS A 153 -10.00 6.26 -8.21
CA LYS A 153 -9.92 7.58 -8.86
C LYS A 153 -8.72 8.38 -8.37
N ILE A 154 -8.46 8.39 -7.07
CA ILE A 154 -7.28 9.06 -6.48
C ILE A 154 -6.00 8.45 -7.04
N SER A 155 -5.88 7.12 -7.03
CA SER A 155 -4.73 6.42 -7.60
C SER A 155 -4.52 6.77 -9.08
N ASN A 156 -5.59 6.78 -9.86
CA ASN A 156 -5.58 7.14 -11.27
C ASN A 156 -5.08 8.56 -11.52
N LEU A 157 -5.58 9.53 -10.77
CA LEU A 157 -5.16 10.93 -10.89
C LEU A 157 -3.67 11.11 -10.56
N ILE A 158 -3.20 10.50 -9.46
CA ILE A 158 -1.81 10.55 -9.04
C ILE A 158 -0.91 9.89 -10.08
N PHE A 159 -1.27 8.72 -10.58
CA PHE A 159 -0.52 8.02 -11.62
C PHE A 159 -0.38 8.86 -12.89
N ASN A 160 -1.46 9.48 -13.37
CA ASN A 160 -1.43 10.33 -14.54
C ASN A 160 -0.51 11.55 -14.36
N GLU A 161 -0.56 12.21 -13.20
CA GLU A 161 0.34 13.34 -12.92
C GLU A 161 1.79 12.90 -12.80
N TYR A 162 2.04 11.74 -12.17
CA TYR A 162 3.37 11.17 -12.08
C TYR A 162 3.99 10.88 -13.46
N LEU A 163 3.20 10.32 -14.39
CA LEU A 163 3.65 10.08 -15.77
C LEU A 163 3.97 11.38 -16.52
N LYS A 164 3.15 12.42 -16.33
CA LYS A 164 3.40 13.73 -16.95
C LYS A 164 4.72 14.35 -16.47
N LEU A 165 5.02 14.23 -15.17
CA LEU A 165 6.26 14.70 -14.58
C LEU A 165 7.47 13.91 -15.09
N GLY A 166 7.39 12.58 -15.15
CA GLY A 166 8.42 11.73 -15.69
C GLY A 166 8.76 12.06 -17.14
N ALA A 167 7.75 12.16 -18.00
CA ALA A 167 7.93 12.51 -19.41
C ALA A 167 8.49 13.93 -19.64
N LYS A 168 8.22 14.88 -18.74
CA LYS A 168 8.82 16.23 -18.81
C LYS A 168 10.31 16.20 -18.47
N ASN A 169 10.70 15.45 -17.47
CA ASN A 169 12.10 15.34 -17.04
C ASN A 169 12.97 14.72 -18.13
N GLU A 170 12.51 13.67 -18.80
CA GLU A 170 13.23 13.07 -19.93
C GLU A 170 13.44 14.06 -21.09
N ARG A 171 12.42 14.88 -21.40
CA ARG A 171 12.56 15.88 -22.47
C ARG A 171 13.56 16.97 -22.12
N SER A 172 13.61 17.39 -20.85
CA SER A 172 14.58 18.42 -20.40
C SER A 172 16.03 17.91 -20.46
N GLU A 173 16.27 16.63 -20.15
CA GLU A 173 17.58 16.00 -20.25
C GLU A 173 18.04 15.77 -21.70
N THR A 174 17.10 15.60 -22.63
CA THR A 174 17.39 15.39 -24.05
C THR A 174 17.72 16.69 -24.79
N ILE A 175 17.17 17.82 -24.34
CA ILE A 175 17.41 19.16 -24.93
C ILE A 175 18.68 19.81 -24.38
N GLY A 176 19.19 19.35 -23.24
CA GLY A 176 20.42 19.87 -22.60
C GLY A 176 21.73 19.18 -23.03
N LYS A 177 21.65 18.25 -24.00
CA LYS A 177 22.80 17.59 -24.66
C LYS A 177 22.92 18.08 -26.09
#